data_3c5d84d6df9256a9e4c9c27d153f9568
#
_entry.id   3c5d84d6df9256a9e4c9c27d153f9568
#
_cell.length_a   1.000
_cell.length_b   1.000
_cell.length_c   1.000
_cell.angle_alpha   90.00
_cell.angle_beta   90.00
_cell.angle_gamma   90.00
#
_symmetry.space_group_name_H-M   'P 1'
#
loop_
_entity.id
_entity.type
_entity.pdbx_description
1 polymer ?
#
loop_
_entity_poly.entity_id
_entity_poly.type
_entity_poly.pdbx_seq_one_letter_code
_entity_poly.pdbx_strand_id
1 'polypeptide(L)'
;IAFGDGLDLNKYWGGFSKFFLSGTTSASLSGSIPESVFLSFQMTFAIITPCLIIGAFVERIKFSFVLIFSALWMLLCYAPVTHWVWGGGFLMELGTVDLAGGLVVHETAGLAALVVAFFIGSRKNTKKPPHNPGYVMLGACMLWVGWFGFNAGSQLAANGSAGMTLLVTHLSASAASLSWAGYEYFKHGKASLVGLVTGTIAGLATITPASGSVTPFEAILIGFFAGIVCQEMCSIVKNKFNIDDSLDVFAVHGFGGILGTLSIAFFGHAGWYEQLSGVLIVGIYTLVITAMIVILVKTIVPIRVDSDSEEIGLDQSEHGEKAYDLNS
;
A
#
# COMPACT_ATOMS: atom_id res chain seq x y z
N ILE A 1 -10.16 -4.72 -16.95
CA ILE A 1 -8.84 -5.38 -16.92
C ILE A 1 -8.72 -6.25 -15.65
N ALA A 2 -9.00 -5.70 -14.47
CA ALA A 2 -8.87 -6.45 -13.22
C ALA A 2 -9.99 -7.49 -13.01
N PHE A 3 -11.25 -7.14 -13.20
CA PHE A 3 -12.43 -7.96 -12.87
C PHE A 3 -13.31 -8.29 -14.09
N GLY A 4 -12.79 -8.16 -15.28
CA GLY A 4 -13.47 -8.57 -16.51
C GLY A 4 -13.17 -10.04 -16.86
N ASP A 5 -13.68 -10.48 -18.00
CA ASP A 5 -13.42 -11.79 -18.58
C ASP A 5 -12.43 -11.64 -19.76
N GLY A 6 -11.28 -12.27 -19.63
CA GLY A 6 -10.20 -12.30 -20.62
C GLY A 6 -10.32 -13.42 -21.63
N LEU A 7 -11.40 -14.19 -21.63
CA LEU A 7 -11.59 -15.37 -22.48
C LEU A 7 -10.41 -16.36 -22.33
N ASP A 8 -9.77 -16.78 -23.41
CA ASP A 8 -8.65 -17.71 -23.39
C ASP A 8 -7.42 -17.21 -22.60
N LEU A 9 -7.33 -15.89 -22.37
CA LEU A 9 -6.26 -15.24 -21.59
C LEU A 9 -6.69 -14.93 -20.16
N ASN A 10 -7.90 -15.31 -19.73
CA ASN A 10 -8.44 -14.97 -18.41
C ASN A 10 -7.53 -15.36 -17.24
N LYS A 11 -6.69 -16.36 -17.43
CA LYS A 11 -5.67 -16.77 -16.44
C LYS A 11 -4.67 -15.65 -16.10
N TYR A 12 -4.40 -14.75 -17.04
CA TYR A 12 -3.40 -13.69 -16.94
C TYR A 12 -3.96 -12.28 -17.03
N TRP A 13 -5.14 -12.11 -17.62
CA TRP A 13 -5.69 -10.81 -17.92
C TRP A 13 -7.21 -10.82 -18.06
N GLY A 14 -7.91 -9.92 -17.34
CA GLY A 14 -9.37 -9.84 -17.31
C GLY A 14 -10.04 -9.14 -18.52
N GLY A 15 -9.30 -8.90 -19.60
CA GLY A 15 -9.89 -8.38 -20.84
C GLY A 15 -10.53 -7.00 -20.74
N PHE A 16 -11.39 -6.71 -21.72
CA PHE A 16 -12.12 -5.43 -21.83
C PHE A 16 -13.64 -5.58 -21.69
N SER A 17 -14.16 -6.73 -21.25
CA SER A 17 -15.59 -6.98 -21.15
C SER A 17 -16.34 -5.97 -20.26
N LYS A 18 -15.67 -5.42 -19.26
CA LYS A 18 -16.17 -4.38 -18.35
C LYS A 18 -15.64 -2.95 -18.65
N PHE A 19 -15.13 -2.72 -19.86
CA PHE A 19 -14.61 -1.42 -20.23
C PHE A 19 -15.71 -0.34 -20.15
N PHE A 20 -15.40 0.81 -19.55
CA PHE A 20 -16.36 1.86 -19.19
C PHE A 20 -17.58 1.35 -18.38
N LEU A 21 -17.40 0.32 -17.54
CA LEU A 21 -18.45 -0.32 -16.72
C LEU A 21 -19.60 -0.89 -17.56
N SER A 22 -19.31 -1.32 -18.78
CA SER A 22 -20.30 -1.90 -19.70
C SER A 22 -21.07 -3.04 -19.06
N GLY A 23 -22.40 -3.02 -19.21
CA GLY A 23 -23.31 -4.03 -18.65
C GLY A 23 -23.65 -3.85 -17.17
N THR A 24 -23.08 -2.84 -16.47
CA THR A 24 -23.44 -2.55 -15.08
C THR A 24 -24.76 -1.79 -15.03
N THR A 25 -25.71 -2.29 -14.25
CA THR A 25 -27.03 -1.72 -14.03
C THR A 25 -27.37 -1.66 -12.55
N SER A 26 -28.48 -1.00 -12.18
CA SER A 26 -28.97 -1.00 -10.78
C SER A 26 -29.37 -2.40 -10.25
N ALA A 27 -29.61 -3.36 -11.16
CA ALA A 27 -29.98 -4.73 -10.82
C ALA A 27 -28.80 -5.72 -10.89
N SER A 28 -27.63 -5.30 -11.42
CA SER A 28 -26.46 -6.16 -11.54
C SER A 28 -25.88 -6.49 -10.15
N LEU A 29 -25.50 -7.76 -9.93
CA LEU A 29 -24.90 -8.26 -8.69
C LEU A 29 -23.47 -8.74 -8.94
N SER A 30 -22.63 -8.57 -7.93
CA SER A 30 -21.33 -9.23 -7.77
C SER A 30 -21.40 -10.06 -6.49
N GLY A 31 -21.51 -11.39 -6.64
CA GLY A 31 -21.84 -12.25 -5.52
C GLY A 31 -23.20 -11.89 -4.90
N SER A 32 -23.20 -11.52 -3.61
CA SER A 32 -24.41 -11.16 -2.86
C SER A 32 -24.66 -9.64 -2.75
N ILE A 33 -23.78 -8.81 -3.30
CA ILE A 33 -23.87 -7.35 -3.21
C ILE A 33 -24.15 -6.72 -4.58
N PRO A 34 -24.73 -5.49 -4.64
CA PRO A 34 -24.85 -4.76 -5.89
C PRO A 34 -23.50 -4.56 -6.58
N GLU A 35 -23.43 -4.81 -7.89
CA GLU A 35 -22.20 -4.66 -8.66
C GLU A 35 -21.65 -3.23 -8.58
N SER A 36 -22.52 -2.23 -8.51
CA SER A 36 -22.12 -0.82 -8.34
C SER A 36 -21.39 -0.58 -7.01
N VAL A 37 -21.78 -1.25 -5.93
CA VAL A 37 -21.08 -1.20 -4.63
C VAL A 37 -19.72 -1.88 -4.73
N PHE A 38 -19.67 -3.07 -5.34
CA PHE A 38 -18.40 -3.78 -5.59
C PHE A 38 -17.43 -2.93 -6.40
N LEU A 39 -17.88 -2.33 -7.51
CA LEU A 39 -17.03 -1.49 -8.36
C LEU A 39 -16.55 -0.23 -7.65
N SER A 40 -17.41 0.44 -6.90
CA SER A 40 -17.03 1.61 -6.10
C SER A 40 -16.01 1.25 -5.02
N PHE A 41 -16.19 0.11 -4.37
CA PHE A 41 -15.25 -0.42 -3.38
C PHE A 41 -13.89 -0.74 -4.01
N GLN A 42 -13.86 -1.49 -5.12
CA GLN A 42 -12.61 -1.83 -5.82
C GLN A 42 -11.90 -0.59 -6.40
N MET A 43 -12.65 0.44 -6.77
CA MET A 43 -12.08 1.72 -7.19
C MET A 43 -11.28 2.39 -6.08
N THR A 44 -11.69 2.26 -4.81
CA THR A 44 -10.92 2.83 -3.68
C THR A 44 -9.54 2.21 -3.54
N PHE A 45 -9.40 0.90 -3.79
CA PHE A 45 -8.09 0.21 -3.82
C PHE A 45 -7.23 0.68 -5.00
N ALA A 46 -7.85 0.83 -6.16
CA ALA A 46 -7.18 1.35 -7.35
C ALA A 46 -6.66 2.78 -7.16
N ILE A 47 -7.37 3.61 -6.40
CA ILE A 47 -6.96 4.98 -6.09
C ILE A 47 -5.85 5.00 -5.05
N ILE A 48 -6.02 4.28 -3.92
CA ILE A 48 -5.06 4.38 -2.81
C ILE A 48 -3.69 3.80 -3.16
N THR A 49 -3.63 2.74 -3.97
CA THR A 49 -2.37 2.04 -4.21
C THR A 49 -1.30 2.93 -4.85
N PRO A 50 -1.53 3.66 -5.96
CA PRO A 50 -0.55 4.61 -6.48
C PRO A 50 -0.32 5.80 -5.54
N CYS A 51 -1.32 6.22 -4.74
CA CYS A 51 -1.14 7.29 -3.76
C CYS A 51 -0.14 6.90 -2.66
N LEU A 52 -0.06 5.63 -2.26
CA LEU A 52 0.96 5.16 -1.33
C LEU A 52 2.37 5.34 -1.89
N ILE A 53 2.58 5.03 -3.18
CA ILE A 53 3.89 5.14 -3.84
C ILE A 53 4.45 6.56 -3.73
N ILE A 54 3.58 7.58 -3.83
CA ILE A 54 3.96 8.99 -3.77
C ILE A 54 4.71 9.34 -2.48
N GLY A 55 4.39 8.70 -1.36
CA GLY A 55 5.04 8.90 -0.08
C GLY A 55 6.56 8.72 -0.09
N ALA A 56 7.09 7.90 -1.00
CA ALA A 56 8.52 7.61 -1.08
C ALA A 56 9.36 8.73 -1.71
N PHE A 57 8.76 9.62 -2.48
CA PHE A 57 9.47 10.60 -3.29
C PHE A 57 8.93 12.03 -3.19
N VAL A 58 8.08 12.31 -2.22
CA VAL A 58 7.62 13.68 -1.91
C VAL A 58 8.79 14.64 -1.79
N GLU A 59 8.52 15.94 -1.98
CA GLU A 59 9.46 17.07 -1.93
C GLU A 59 10.43 17.20 -3.12
N ARG A 60 10.53 16.24 -4.05
CA ARG A 60 11.53 16.29 -5.14
C ARG A 60 11.07 15.79 -6.51
N ILE A 61 9.86 15.27 -6.60
CA ILE A 61 9.34 14.70 -7.85
C ILE A 61 8.67 15.78 -8.72
N LYS A 62 8.78 15.64 -10.04
CA LYS A 62 8.03 16.47 -10.99
C LYS A 62 6.58 16.02 -11.08
N PHE A 63 5.62 16.95 -10.95
CA PHE A 63 4.20 16.59 -10.93
C PHE A 63 3.72 15.90 -12.21
N SER A 64 4.20 16.37 -13.37
CA SER A 64 3.90 15.72 -14.67
C SER A 64 4.39 14.26 -14.74
N PHE A 65 5.52 13.94 -14.10
CA PHE A 65 6.00 12.56 -13.98
C PHE A 65 5.01 11.73 -13.17
N VAL A 66 4.54 12.23 -12.04
CA VAL A 66 3.58 11.51 -11.17
C VAL A 66 2.33 11.13 -11.94
N LEU A 67 1.76 12.05 -12.74
CA LEU A 67 0.53 11.79 -13.49
C LEU A 67 0.71 10.68 -14.53
N ILE A 68 1.75 10.77 -15.35
CA ILE A 68 2.01 9.77 -16.41
C ILE A 68 2.39 8.42 -15.79
N PHE A 69 3.28 8.43 -14.79
CA PHE A 69 3.70 7.23 -14.07
C PHE A 69 2.50 6.51 -13.45
N SER A 70 1.67 7.22 -12.69
CA SER A 70 0.52 6.61 -12.00
C SER A 70 -0.49 6.01 -12.97
N ALA A 71 -0.77 6.68 -14.10
CA ALA A 71 -1.67 6.15 -15.12
C ALA A 71 -1.15 4.85 -15.75
N LEU A 72 0.14 4.82 -16.13
CA LEU A 72 0.77 3.63 -16.70
C LEU A 72 0.89 2.52 -15.66
N TRP A 73 1.28 2.85 -14.43
CA TRP A 73 1.46 1.88 -13.37
C TRP A 73 0.15 1.20 -12.98
N MET A 74 -0.95 1.97 -12.92
CA MET A 74 -2.30 1.43 -12.71
C MET A 74 -2.67 0.38 -13.77
N LEU A 75 -2.41 0.66 -15.03
CA LEU A 75 -2.78 -0.21 -16.13
C LEU A 75 -1.85 -1.43 -16.27
N LEU A 76 -0.55 -1.22 -16.07
CA LEU A 76 0.48 -2.22 -16.38
C LEU A 76 0.97 -2.99 -15.15
N CYS A 77 0.77 -2.49 -13.92
CA CYS A 77 1.18 -3.17 -12.71
C CYS A 77 -0.03 -3.55 -11.85
N TYR A 78 -0.79 -2.56 -11.36
CA TYR A 78 -1.87 -2.80 -10.42
C TYR A 78 -2.99 -3.69 -11.00
N ALA A 79 -3.52 -3.35 -12.17
CA ALA A 79 -4.65 -4.07 -12.74
C ALA A 79 -4.35 -5.54 -13.07
N PRO A 80 -3.18 -5.91 -13.65
CA PRO A 80 -2.80 -7.31 -13.81
C PRO A 80 -2.67 -8.07 -12.49
N VAL A 81 -1.96 -7.50 -11.49
CA VAL A 81 -1.80 -8.15 -10.18
C VAL A 81 -3.15 -8.34 -9.49
N THR A 82 -4.03 -7.33 -9.54
CA THR A 82 -5.40 -7.42 -9.02
C THR A 82 -6.17 -8.56 -9.67
N HIS A 83 -6.02 -8.73 -10.99
CA HIS A 83 -6.66 -9.83 -11.71
C HIS A 83 -6.13 -11.20 -11.27
N TRP A 84 -4.81 -11.32 -11.14
CA TRP A 84 -4.18 -12.59 -10.74
C TRP A 84 -4.63 -13.06 -9.37
N VAL A 85 -4.81 -12.13 -8.42
CA VAL A 85 -5.11 -12.45 -7.01
C VAL A 85 -6.61 -12.46 -6.72
N TRP A 86 -7.39 -11.54 -7.33
CA TRP A 86 -8.81 -11.35 -6.99
C TRP A 86 -9.77 -11.51 -8.18
N GLY A 87 -9.27 -11.41 -9.40
CA GLY A 87 -10.09 -11.38 -10.62
C GLY A 87 -10.29 -12.72 -11.31
N GLY A 88 -9.94 -13.83 -10.67
CA GLY A 88 -10.02 -15.17 -11.28
C GLY A 88 -8.76 -15.57 -12.05
N GLY A 89 -7.62 -14.90 -11.84
CA GLY A 89 -6.35 -15.22 -12.45
C GLY A 89 -5.58 -16.35 -11.75
N PHE A 90 -4.39 -16.65 -12.25
CA PHE A 90 -3.64 -17.85 -11.89
C PHE A 90 -3.17 -17.93 -10.43
N LEU A 91 -2.97 -16.80 -9.73
CA LEU A 91 -2.61 -16.83 -8.30
C LEU A 91 -3.82 -17.20 -7.44
N MET A 92 -5.02 -16.75 -7.82
CA MET A 92 -6.26 -17.19 -7.18
C MET A 92 -6.50 -18.70 -7.41
N GLU A 93 -6.28 -19.19 -8.63
CA GLU A 93 -6.36 -20.63 -8.95
C GLU A 93 -5.30 -21.45 -8.19
N LEU A 94 -4.12 -20.90 -7.96
CA LEU A 94 -3.06 -21.53 -7.16
C LEU A 94 -3.45 -21.68 -5.69
N GLY A 95 -4.38 -20.85 -5.19
CA GLY A 95 -4.79 -20.83 -3.79
C GLY A 95 -4.03 -19.80 -2.95
N THR A 96 -3.38 -18.81 -3.56
CA THR A 96 -2.78 -17.68 -2.84
C THR A 96 -3.87 -16.89 -2.13
N VAL A 97 -3.72 -16.69 -0.82
CA VAL A 97 -4.68 -15.97 0.03
C VAL A 97 -4.20 -14.55 0.28
N ASP A 98 -5.02 -13.58 -0.11
CA ASP A 98 -4.84 -12.16 0.18
C ASP A 98 -6.23 -11.52 0.27
N LEU A 99 -6.77 -11.35 1.49
CA LEU A 99 -8.14 -10.86 1.65
C LEU A 99 -8.32 -9.45 1.11
N ALA A 100 -7.42 -8.55 1.51
CA ALA A 100 -7.65 -7.12 1.31
C ALA A 100 -6.45 -6.35 0.71
N GLY A 101 -5.38 -7.02 0.25
CA GLY A 101 -4.33 -6.37 -0.52
C GLY A 101 -2.95 -6.33 0.11
N GLY A 102 -2.56 -7.36 0.84
CA GLY A 102 -1.17 -7.54 1.26
C GLY A 102 -0.22 -7.59 0.07
N LEU A 103 -0.58 -8.38 -0.95
CA LEU A 103 0.10 -8.46 -2.23
C LEU A 103 -0.33 -7.32 -3.16
N VAL A 104 -1.64 -7.24 -3.43
CA VAL A 104 -2.22 -6.36 -4.46
C VAL A 104 -1.95 -4.88 -4.20
N VAL A 105 -1.97 -4.45 -2.94
CA VAL A 105 -1.81 -3.04 -2.55
C VAL A 105 -0.45 -2.80 -1.90
N HIS A 106 -0.18 -3.47 -0.78
CA HIS A 106 0.94 -3.08 0.07
C HIS A 106 2.29 -3.52 -0.49
N GLU A 107 2.42 -4.74 -0.95
CA GLU A 107 3.66 -5.22 -1.57
C GLU A 107 3.94 -4.47 -2.87
N THR A 108 2.94 -4.34 -3.76
CA THR A 108 3.12 -3.63 -5.02
C THR A 108 3.47 -2.17 -4.82
N ALA A 109 2.74 -1.44 -3.95
CA ALA A 109 3.03 -0.04 -3.65
C ALA A 109 4.41 0.14 -3.02
N GLY A 110 4.76 -0.69 -2.03
CA GLY A 110 6.04 -0.60 -1.33
C GLY A 110 7.24 -0.87 -2.23
N LEU A 111 7.19 -1.92 -3.05
CA LEU A 111 8.25 -2.23 -4.01
C LEU A 111 8.35 -1.17 -5.11
N ALA A 112 7.22 -0.69 -5.62
CA ALA A 112 7.23 0.40 -6.60
C ALA A 112 7.81 1.69 -5.98
N ALA A 113 7.47 2.02 -4.74
CA ALA A 113 8.02 3.13 -3.99
C ALA A 113 9.55 3.04 -3.88
N LEU A 114 10.07 1.87 -3.54
CA LEU A 114 11.51 1.62 -3.45
C LEU A 114 12.22 1.84 -4.80
N VAL A 115 11.64 1.34 -5.89
CA VAL A 115 12.18 1.53 -7.25
C VAL A 115 12.21 3.01 -7.61
N VAL A 116 11.10 3.74 -7.44
CA VAL A 116 11.06 5.17 -7.80
C VAL A 116 12.00 5.98 -6.91
N ALA A 117 12.07 5.70 -5.60
CA ALA A 117 12.99 6.37 -4.68
C ALA A 117 14.46 6.14 -5.08
N PHE A 118 14.80 4.93 -5.53
CA PHE A 118 16.13 4.62 -6.07
C PHE A 118 16.46 5.45 -7.32
N PHE A 119 15.55 5.52 -8.30
CA PHE A 119 15.78 6.25 -9.54
C PHE A 119 15.83 7.77 -9.39
N ILE A 120 15.09 8.33 -8.45
CA ILE A 120 15.05 9.78 -8.23
C ILE A 120 16.22 10.29 -7.37
N GLY A 121 16.78 9.41 -6.51
CA GLY A 121 17.85 9.73 -5.58
C GLY A 121 17.35 10.43 -4.31
N SER A 122 18.29 10.73 -3.39
CA SER A 122 17.97 11.33 -2.09
C SER A 122 17.60 12.81 -2.19
N ARG A 123 16.78 13.30 -1.24
CA ARG A 123 16.48 14.71 -1.04
C ARG A 123 17.76 15.49 -0.68
N LYS A 124 17.79 16.78 -1.00
CA LYS A 124 18.87 17.68 -0.55
C LYS A 124 18.98 17.74 0.97
N ASN A 125 17.85 17.75 1.66
CA ASN A 125 17.80 17.81 3.12
C ASN A 125 16.93 16.71 3.71
N THR A 126 17.56 15.59 4.06
CA THR A 126 16.89 14.43 4.69
C THR A 126 16.65 14.61 6.19
N LYS A 127 17.13 15.70 6.80
CA LYS A 127 17.04 15.94 8.25
C LYS A 127 15.92 16.90 8.65
N LYS A 128 15.09 17.35 7.71
CA LYS A 128 13.93 18.20 8.03
C LYS A 128 12.97 17.43 8.96
N PRO A 129 12.54 18.04 10.07
CA PRO A 129 11.53 17.42 10.94
C PRO A 129 10.18 17.37 10.22
N PRO A 130 9.25 16.52 10.66
CA PRO A 130 7.87 16.52 10.16
C PRO A 130 7.25 17.91 10.31
N HIS A 131 6.55 18.38 9.27
CA HIS A 131 5.94 19.70 9.23
C HIS A 131 4.90 19.91 10.35
N ASN A 132 4.00 18.94 10.52
CA ASN A 132 2.94 19.02 11.52
C ASN A 132 2.55 17.62 12.05
N PRO A 133 3.15 17.17 13.16
CA PRO A 133 2.83 15.87 13.77
C PRO A 133 1.36 15.71 14.15
N GLY A 134 0.67 16.80 14.50
CA GLY A 134 -0.77 16.77 14.80
C GLY A 134 -1.61 16.41 13.58
N TYR A 135 -1.29 16.94 12.40
CA TYR A 135 -1.96 16.55 11.15
C TYR A 135 -1.59 15.13 10.71
N VAL A 136 -0.39 14.66 10.98
CA VAL A 136 -0.02 13.25 10.75
C VAL A 136 -0.89 12.33 11.60
N MET A 137 -1.11 12.66 12.88
CA MET A 137 -2.02 11.92 13.76
C MET A 137 -3.45 11.94 13.24
N LEU A 138 -3.96 13.10 12.81
CA LEU A 138 -5.30 13.21 12.24
C LEU A 138 -5.45 12.32 11.01
N GLY A 139 -4.48 12.37 10.09
CA GLY A 139 -4.45 11.53 8.89
C GLY A 139 -4.44 10.03 9.23
N ALA A 140 -3.64 9.62 10.20
CA ALA A 140 -3.59 8.23 10.66
C ALA A 140 -4.91 7.77 11.30
N CYS A 141 -5.59 8.62 12.07
CA CYS A 141 -6.90 8.32 12.61
C CYS A 141 -7.95 8.13 11.50
N MET A 142 -7.95 8.99 10.50
CA MET A 142 -8.84 8.86 9.34
C MET A 142 -8.56 7.56 8.56
N LEU A 143 -7.30 7.23 8.35
CA LEU A 143 -6.89 5.96 7.73
C LEU A 143 -7.34 4.77 8.56
N TRP A 144 -7.20 4.79 9.87
CA TRP A 144 -7.62 3.69 10.74
C TRP A 144 -9.13 3.42 10.61
N VAL A 145 -9.94 4.48 10.68
CA VAL A 145 -11.40 4.36 10.47
C VAL A 145 -11.70 3.82 9.06
N GLY A 146 -11.03 4.36 8.03
CA GLY A 146 -11.16 3.87 6.66
C GLY A 146 -10.75 2.41 6.49
N TRP A 147 -9.79 1.94 7.29
CA TRP A 147 -9.30 0.56 7.23
C TRP A 147 -10.28 -0.48 7.76
N PHE A 148 -11.23 -0.10 8.58
CA PHE A 148 -12.35 -0.98 8.91
C PHE A 148 -13.15 -1.34 7.65
N GLY A 149 -13.41 -0.34 6.78
CA GLY A 149 -13.98 -0.59 5.46
C GLY A 149 -13.01 -1.34 4.52
N PHE A 150 -11.74 -0.99 4.55
CA PHE A 150 -10.70 -1.61 3.74
C PHE A 150 -10.66 -3.13 3.95
N ASN A 151 -10.52 -3.60 5.19
CA ASN A 151 -10.41 -5.02 5.51
C ASN A 151 -11.79 -5.71 5.66
N ALA A 152 -12.67 -5.21 6.52
CA ALA A 152 -13.97 -5.86 6.74
C ALA A 152 -14.88 -5.75 5.51
N GLY A 153 -14.78 -4.66 4.73
CA GLY A 153 -15.48 -4.53 3.46
C GLY A 153 -15.04 -5.56 2.41
N SER A 154 -13.79 -6.03 2.47
CA SER A 154 -13.26 -7.08 1.59
C SER A 154 -13.91 -8.45 1.80
N GLN A 155 -14.69 -8.65 2.88
CA GLN A 155 -15.56 -9.81 3.03
C GLN A 155 -16.77 -9.79 2.07
N LEU A 156 -17.05 -8.65 1.42
CA LEU A 156 -18.16 -8.43 0.48
C LEU A 156 -19.53 -8.84 1.05
N ALA A 157 -19.67 -8.79 2.38
CA ALA A 157 -20.87 -9.17 3.12
C ALA A 157 -20.92 -8.51 4.49
N ALA A 158 -22.13 -8.21 4.99
CA ALA A 158 -22.35 -7.73 6.35
C ALA A 158 -22.74 -8.92 7.26
N ASN A 159 -21.76 -9.67 7.74
CA ASN A 159 -21.93 -10.89 8.51
C ASN A 159 -20.89 -11.02 9.64
N GLY A 160 -20.90 -12.16 10.35
CA GLY A 160 -19.98 -12.44 11.44
C GLY A 160 -18.51 -12.44 11.01
N SER A 161 -18.19 -12.84 9.76
CA SER A 161 -16.82 -12.79 9.23
C SER A 161 -16.34 -11.35 9.06
N ALA A 162 -17.18 -10.46 8.55
CA ALA A 162 -16.86 -9.03 8.46
C ALA A 162 -16.63 -8.41 9.84
N GLY A 163 -17.46 -8.79 10.84
CA GLY A 163 -17.26 -8.35 12.22
C GLY A 163 -15.95 -8.85 12.84
N MET A 164 -15.58 -10.12 12.58
CA MET A 164 -14.29 -10.66 13.03
C MET A 164 -13.11 -9.96 12.35
N THR A 165 -13.20 -9.75 11.03
CA THR A 165 -12.17 -9.02 10.26
C THR A 165 -11.95 -7.60 10.79
N LEU A 166 -13.02 -6.89 11.16
CA LEU A 166 -12.94 -5.58 11.81
C LEU A 166 -12.19 -5.66 13.14
N LEU A 167 -12.55 -6.64 13.98
CA LEU A 167 -11.93 -6.82 15.30
C LEU A 167 -10.42 -7.12 15.19
N VAL A 168 -10.02 -8.08 14.35
CA VAL A 168 -8.59 -8.44 14.20
C VAL A 168 -7.79 -7.30 13.58
N THR A 169 -8.38 -6.51 12.70
CA THR A 169 -7.76 -5.30 12.14
C THR A 169 -7.44 -4.29 13.25
N HIS A 170 -8.41 -4.03 14.13
CA HIS A 170 -8.23 -3.12 15.26
C HIS A 170 -7.17 -3.62 16.25
N LEU A 171 -7.19 -4.91 16.59
CA LEU A 171 -6.23 -5.51 17.52
C LEU A 171 -4.79 -5.43 17.01
N SER A 172 -4.58 -5.75 15.74
CA SER A 172 -3.25 -5.66 15.12
C SER A 172 -2.72 -4.22 15.11
N ALA A 173 -3.55 -3.26 14.69
CA ALA A 173 -3.20 -1.84 14.69
C ALA A 173 -2.79 -1.35 16.08
N SER A 174 -3.58 -1.70 17.10
CA SER A 174 -3.31 -1.34 18.49
C SER A 174 -2.02 -1.96 19.02
N ALA A 175 -1.81 -3.26 18.77
CA ALA A 175 -0.60 -3.97 19.19
C ALA A 175 0.66 -3.40 18.53
N ALA A 176 0.60 -3.08 17.23
CA ALA A 176 1.72 -2.49 16.49
C ALA A 176 2.04 -1.06 16.94
N SER A 177 1.02 -0.25 17.23
CA SER A 177 1.18 1.09 17.79
C SER A 177 1.97 1.06 19.09
N LEU A 178 1.56 0.18 20.02
CA LEU A 178 2.21 0.03 21.31
C LEU A 178 3.62 -0.55 21.20
N SER A 179 3.82 -1.58 20.37
CA SER A 179 5.13 -2.21 20.21
C SER A 179 6.13 -1.29 19.51
N TRP A 180 5.70 -0.52 18.51
CA TRP A 180 6.54 0.51 17.87
C TRP A 180 6.97 1.58 18.88
N ALA A 181 6.02 2.17 19.60
CA ALA A 181 6.30 3.20 20.59
C ALA A 181 7.19 2.67 21.73
N GLY A 182 6.93 1.45 22.21
CA GLY A 182 7.75 0.79 23.23
C GLY A 182 9.17 0.52 22.76
N TYR A 183 9.34 0.04 21.52
CA TYR A 183 10.65 -0.22 20.94
C TYR A 183 11.43 1.07 20.66
N GLU A 184 10.76 2.13 20.17
CA GLU A 184 11.34 3.46 20.00
C GLU A 184 11.81 4.05 21.33
N TYR A 185 10.99 3.93 22.38
CA TYR A 185 11.37 4.35 23.73
C TYR A 185 12.59 3.58 24.26
N PHE A 186 12.61 2.26 24.08
CA PHE A 186 13.74 1.44 24.51
C PHE A 186 15.03 1.80 23.77
N LYS A 187 14.96 2.07 22.48
CA LYS A 187 16.12 2.36 21.61
C LYS A 187 16.64 3.78 21.74
N HIS A 188 15.74 4.76 21.95
CA HIS A 188 16.05 6.20 21.89
C HIS A 188 15.67 6.98 23.15
N GLY A 189 15.10 6.32 24.16
CA GLY A 189 14.69 6.93 25.42
C GLY A 189 13.41 7.78 25.33
N LYS A 190 12.79 7.90 24.17
CA LYS A 190 11.55 8.66 23.93
C LYS A 190 10.73 8.00 22.82
N ALA A 191 9.42 7.95 22.99
CA ALA A 191 8.49 7.63 21.92
C ALA A 191 8.00 8.93 21.26
N SER A 192 7.90 8.92 19.92
CA SER A 192 7.39 10.05 19.15
C SER A 192 5.93 9.82 18.72
N LEU A 193 5.19 10.92 18.50
CA LEU A 193 3.83 10.83 17.98
C LEU A 193 3.82 10.25 16.56
N VAL A 194 4.78 10.67 15.71
CA VAL A 194 4.91 10.16 14.35
C VAL A 194 5.25 8.67 14.36
N GLY A 195 6.15 8.22 15.26
CA GLY A 195 6.46 6.81 15.43
C GLY A 195 5.24 5.99 15.86
N LEU A 196 4.50 6.47 16.87
CA LEU A 196 3.27 5.84 17.33
C LEU A 196 2.28 5.57 16.18
N VAL A 197 1.99 6.59 15.37
CA VAL A 197 1.02 6.46 14.27
C VAL A 197 1.59 5.68 13.07
N THR A 198 2.89 5.73 12.83
CA THR A 198 3.53 4.89 11.82
C THR A 198 3.42 3.42 12.20
N GLY A 199 3.62 3.10 13.48
CA GLY A 199 3.38 1.77 14.03
C GLY A 199 1.92 1.31 13.85
N THR A 200 0.95 2.21 14.05
CA THR A 200 -0.46 1.93 13.78
C THR A 200 -0.67 1.50 12.33
N ILE A 201 -0.12 2.27 11.37
CA ILE A 201 -0.25 1.96 9.94
C ILE A 201 0.50 0.66 9.60
N ALA A 202 1.66 0.39 10.20
CA ALA A 202 2.37 -0.87 10.02
C ALA A 202 1.52 -2.08 10.45
N GLY A 203 0.83 -1.99 11.60
CA GLY A 203 -0.10 -3.02 12.05
C GLY A 203 -1.29 -3.22 11.13
N LEU A 204 -1.86 -2.11 10.61
CA LEU A 204 -2.96 -2.13 9.65
C LEU A 204 -2.53 -2.79 8.32
N ALA A 205 -1.39 -2.39 7.77
CA ALA A 205 -0.88 -2.93 6.52
C ALA A 205 -0.53 -4.42 6.63
N THR A 206 0.11 -4.80 7.75
CA THR A 206 0.54 -6.19 7.94
C THR A 206 -0.62 -7.14 8.18
N ILE A 207 -1.68 -6.73 8.88
CA ILE A 207 -2.85 -7.60 9.09
C ILE A 207 -3.71 -7.73 7.83
N THR A 208 -3.63 -6.80 6.90
CA THR A 208 -4.51 -6.70 5.73
C THR A 208 -4.70 -8.01 4.96
N PRO A 209 -3.67 -8.75 4.53
CA PRO A 209 -3.86 -10.00 3.81
C PRO A 209 -4.47 -11.10 4.69
N ALA A 210 -4.16 -11.11 5.97
CA ALA A 210 -4.50 -12.16 6.92
C ALA A 210 -5.83 -11.94 7.64
N SER A 211 -6.42 -10.75 7.58
CA SER A 211 -7.53 -10.32 8.43
C SER A 211 -8.82 -11.14 8.28
N GLY A 212 -8.95 -11.92 7.21
CA GLY A 212 -10.07 -12.84 7.00
C GLY A 212 -9.86 -14.25 7.55
N SER A 213 -8.64 -14.58 7.98
CA SER A 213 -8.26 -15.95 8.29
C SER A 213 -7.79 -16.15 9.73
N VAL A 214 -7.23 -15.12 10.35
CA VAL A 214 -6.57 -15.22 11.65
C VAL A 214 -7.51 -14.98 12.83
N THR A 215 -7.15 -15.58 13.97
CA THR A 215 -7.81 -15.36 15.25
C THR A 215 -7.39 -14.01 15.89
N PRO A 216 -8.13 -13.50 16.90
CA PRO A 216 -7.76 -12.29 17.63
C PRO A 216 -6.37 -12.36 18.28
N PHE A 217 -5.97 -13.53 18.80
CA PHE A 217 -4.64 -13.69 19.40
C PHE A 217 -3.52 -13.62 18.34
N GLU A 218 -3.70 -14.29 17.20
CA GLU A 218 -2.75 -14.24 16.08
C GLU A 218 -2.62 -12.80 15.54
N ALA A 219 -3.72 -12.06 15.45
CA ALA A 219 -3.72 -10.67 15.03
C ALA A 219 -2.90 -9.76 15.98
N ILE A 220 -2.99 -9.99 17.31
CA ILE A 220 -2.15 -9.28 18.30
C ILE A 220 -0.67 -9.60 18.06
N LEU A 221 -0.32 -10.87 17.82
CA LEU A 221 1.06 -11.26 17.53
C LEU A 221 1.56 -10.63 16.22
N ILE A 222 0.77 -10.69 15.15
CA ILE A 222 1.11 -10.06 13.86
C ILE A 222 1.39 -8.57 14.07
N GLY A 223 0.49 -7.85 14.74
CA GLY A 223 0.67 -6.43 15.03
C GLY A 223 1.89 -6.14 15.89
N PHE A 224 2.09 -6.91 16.95
CA PHE A 224 3.25 -6.74 17.83
C PHE A 224 4.58 -6.86 17.08
N PHE A 225 4.73 -7.89 16.27
CA PHE A 225 5.95 -8.06 15.46
C PHE A 225 6.05 -7.04 14.34
N ALA A 226 4.93 -6.66 13.70
CA ALA A 226 4.92 -5.63 12.66
C ALA A 226 5.49 -4.30 13.17
N GLY A 227 5.10 -3.85 14.37
CA GLY A 227 5.60 -2.60 14.95
C GLY A 227 7.11 -2.58 15.13
N ILE A 228 7.71 -3.70 15.56
CA ILE A 228 9.17 -3.81 15.77
C ILE A 228 9.91 -3.96 14.43
N VAL A 229 9.47 -4.90 13.60
CA VAL A 229 10.23 -5.31 12.41
C VAL A 229 10.13 -4.27 11.29
N CYS A 230 8.97 -3.64 11.10
CA CYS A 230 8.85 -2.54 10.15
C CYS A 230 9.66 -1.32 10.57
N GLN A 231 9.76 -1.02 11.89
CA GLN A 231 10.63 0.04 12.39
C GLN A 231 12.11 -0.22 12.08
N GLU A 232 12.60 -1.45 12.29
CA GLU A 232 13.95 -1.81 11.89
C GLU A 232 14.16 -1.74 10.38
N MET A 233 13.15 -2.14 9.59
CA MET A 233 13.22 -2.06 8.14
C MET A 233 13.34 -0.61 7.64
N CYS A 234 12.66 0.37 8.28
CA CYS A 234 12.87 1.80 7.98
C CYS A 234 14.34 2.19 8.12
N SER A 235 14.99 1.74 9.19
CA SER A 235 16.42 1.98 9.43
C SER A 235 17.31 1.29 8.40
N ILE A 236 16.98 0.05 8.03
CA ILE A 236 17.74 -0.72 7.04
C ILE A 236 17.69 -0.06 5.66
N VAL A 237 16.51 0.34 5.20
CA VAL A 237 16.33 1.00 3.89
C VAL A 237 17.14 2.28 3.82
N LYS A 238 17.02 3.14 4.82
CA LYS A 238 17.69 4.45 4.83
C LYS A 238 19.20 4.34 5.06
N ASN A 239 19.63 3.49 5.99
CA ASN A 239 21.04 3.50 6.45
C ASN A 239 21.92 2.43 5.80
N LYS A 240 21.38 1.27 5.40
CA LYS A 240 22.15 0.21 4.73
C LYS A 240 22.03 0.27 3.22
N PHE A 241 20.82 0.48 2.70
CA PHE A 241 20.60 0.57 1.26
C PHE A 241 20.78 1.97 0.72
N ASN A 242 20.87 2.98 1.59
CA ASN A 242 21.00 4.42 1.23
C ASN A 242 19.89 4.89 0.26
N ILE A 243 18.68 4.36 0.44
CA ILE A 243 17.52 4.77 -0.33
C ILE A 243 16.67 5.71 0.52
N ASP A 244 16.47 6.94 0.04
CA ASP A 244 15.61 7.93 0.70
C ASP A 244 14.14 7.70 0.34
N ASP A 245 13.56 6.67 0.96
CA ASP A 245 12.12 6.46 1.02
C ASP A 245 11.55 7.43 2.08
N SER A 246 10.98 8.55 1.61
CA SER A 246 10.71 9.72 2.46
C SER A 246 9.76 9.42 3.61
N LEU A 247 8.70 8.66 3.36
CA LEU A 247 7.67 8.31 4.34
C LEU A 247 7.65 6.81 4.68
N ASP A 248 8.78 6.12 4.50
CA ASP A 248 8.96 4.72 4.87
C ASP A 248 7.95 3.74 4.21
N VAL A 249 7.55 4.05 2.97
CA VAL A 249 6.49 3.31 2.25
C VAL A 249 6.85 1.84 2.06
N PHE A 250 8.09 1.54 1.64
CA PHE A 250 8.51 0.16 1.50
C PHE A 250 8.53 -0.58 2.83
N ALA A 251 9.09 0.04 3.87
CA ALA A 251 9.22 -0.63 5.17
C ALA A 251 7.85 -0.94 5.81
N VAL A 252 6.91 0.00 5.70
CA VAL A 252 5.57 -0.12 6.32
C VAL A 252 4.63 -0.95 5.45
N HIS A 253 4.54 -0.64 4.16
CA HIS A 253 3.60 -1.29 3.25
C HIS A 253 4.23 -2.50 2.54
N GLY A 254 5.35 -2.34 1.83
CA GLY A 254 5.97 -3.43 1.09
C GLY A 254 6.38 -4.59 1.98
N PHE A 255 7.23 -4.31 2.95
CA PHE A 255 7.69 -5.32 3.89
C PHE A 255 6.57 -5.79 4.83
N GLY A 256 5.72 -4.87 5.33
CA GLY A 256 4.57 -5.21 6.14
C GLY A 256 3.57 -6.11 5.40
N GLY A 257 3.26 -5.83 4.14
CA GLY A 257 2.39 -6.66 3.30
C GLY A 257 2.95 -8.07 3.07
N ILE A 258 4.25 -8.19 2.77
CA ILE A 258 4.95 -9.47 2.65
C ILE A 258 4.88 -10.25 3.97
N LEU A 259 5.21 -9.61 5.09
CA LEU A 259 5.16 -10.23 6.42
C LEU A 259 3.76 -10.74 6.74
N GLY A 260 2.72 -9.93 6.47
CA GLY A 260 1.33 -10.30 6.67
C GLY A 260 0.89 -11.47 5.79
N THR A 261 1.26 -11.47 4.52
CA THR A 261 0.95 -12.57 3.59
C THR A 261 1.59 -13.87 4.03
N LEU A 262 2.85 -13.83 4.46
CA LEU A 262 3.55 -15.02 4.96
C LEU A 262 3.03 -15.48 6.33
N SER A 263 2.49 -14.58 7.14
CA SER A 263 1.89 -14.94 8.44
C SER A 263 0.69 -15.88 8.31
N ILE A 264 -0.04 -15.82 7.18
CA ILE A 264 -1.17 -16.74 6.90
C ILE A 264 -0.66 -18.18 6.85
N ALA A 265 0.46 -18.42 6.15
CA ALA A 265 1.08 -19.74 6.10
C ALA A 265 1.71 -20.13 7.43
N PHE A 266 2.33 -19.17 8.15
CA PHE A 266 2.94 -19.43 9.45
C PHE A 266 1.93 -19.93 10.50
N PHE A 267 0.71 -19.38 10.50
CA PHE A 267 -0.37 -19.82 11.38
C PHE A 267 -1.17 -21.01 10.83
N GLY A 268 -0.81 -21.54 9.66
CA GLY A 268 -1.44 -22.73 9.08
C GLY A 268 -2.79 -22.50 8.39
N HIS A 269 -3.11 -21.24 8.04
CA HIS A 269 -4.35 -20.88 7.34
C HIS A 269 -4.23 -20.95 5.80
N ALA A 270 -3.01 -21.10 5.26
CA ALA A 270 -2.72 -21.39 3.85
C ALA A 270 -1.40 -22.16 3.73
N GLY A 271 -1.12 -22.70 2.55
CA GLY A 271 0.14 -23.38 2.28
C GLY A 271 1.30 -22.40 2.07
N TRP A 272 2.51 -22.81 2.46
CA TRP A 272 3.73 -22.02 2.23
C TRP A 272 4.03 -21.83 0.75
N TYR A 273 3.76 -22.86 -0.07
CA TYR A 273 4.02 -22.80 -1.51
C TYR A 273 3.18 -21.72 -2.18
N GLU A 274 1.90 -21.65 -1.86
CA GLU A 274 0.94 -20.70 -2.40
C GLU A 274 1.30 -19.25 -2.02
N GLN A 275 1.60 -19.03 -0.73
CA GLN A 275 1.93 -17.70 -0.23
C GLN A 275 3.31 -17.21 -0.72
N LEU A 276 4.33 -18.06 -0.68
CA LEU A 276 5.65 -17.71 -1.21
C LEU A 276 5.62 -17.45 -2.72
N SER A 277 4.87 -18.26 -3.47
CA SER A 277 4.68 -18.04 -4.90
C SER A 277 4.02 -16.70 -5.19
N GLY A 278 2.97 -16.35 -4.44
CA GLY A 278 2.31 -15.05 -4.53
C GLY A 278 3.29 -13.90 -4.31
N VAL A 279 3.99 -13.90 -3.19
CA VAL A 279 4.99 -12.87 -2.84
C VAL A 279 6.07 -12.76 -3.92
N LEU A 280 6.68 -13.87 -4.33
CA LEU A 280 7.78 -13.82 -5.29
C LEU A 280 7.34 -13.35 -6.68
N ILE A 281 6.21 -13.87 -7.19
CA ILE A 281 5.71 -13.51 -8.52
C ILE A 281 5.28 -12.04 -8.56
N VAL A 282 4.47 -11.61 -7.59
CA VAL A 282 4.01 -10.21 -7.50
C VAL A 282 5.19 -9.28 -7.29
N GLY A 283 6.11 -9.65 -6.40
CA GLY A 283 7.29 -8.83 -6.10
C GLY A 283 8.19 -8.64 -7.31
N ILE A 284 8.59 -9.72 -8.00
CA ILE A 284 9.46 -9.65 -9.19
C ILE A 284 8.76 -8.86 -10.31
N TYR A 285 7.49 -9.16 -10.56
CA TYR A 285 6.71 -8.45 -11.58
C TYR A 285 6.65 -6.95 -11.29
N THR A 286 6.32 -6.57 -10.06
CA THR A 286 6.24 -5.16 -9.64
C THR A 286 7.57 -4.43 -9.82
N LEU A 287 8.68 -5.03 -9.39
CA LEU A 287 10.01 -4.44 -9.55
C LEU A 287 10.35 -4.19 -11.02
N VAL A 288 10.14 -5.21 -11.86
CA VAL A 288 10.48 -5.14 -13.30
C VAL A 288 9.60 -4.12 -14.02
N ILE A 289 8.28 -4.22 -13.88
CA ILE A 289 7.33 -3.33 -14.56
C ILE A 289 7.49 -1.89 -14.10
N THR A 290 7.67 -1.66 -12.79
CA THR A 290 7.89 -0.31 -12.26
C THR A 290 9.17 0.30 -12.81
N ALA A 291 10.28 -0.45 -12.84
CA ALA A 291 11.53 0.03 -13.42
C ALA A 291 11.38 0.38 -14.91
N MET A 292 10.70 -0.47 -15.69
CA MET A 292 10.41 -0.21 -17.10
C MET A 292 9.58 1.06 -17.30
N ILE A 293 8.53 1.26 -16.49
CA ILE A 293 7.69 2.47 -16.56
C ILE A 293 8.51 3.70 -16.20
N VAL A 294 9.31 3.66 -15.12
CA VAL A 294 10.19 4.79 -14.73
C VAL A 294 11.14 5.15 -15.87
N ILE A 295 11.82 4.15 -16.47
CA ILE A 295 12.75 4.37 -17.58
C ILE A 295 12.01 4.99 -18.77
N LEU A 296 10.84 4.47 -19.13
CA LEU A 296 10.02 4.98 -20.23
C LEU A 296 9.58 6.43 -19.96
N VAL A 297 9.00 6.73 -18.80
CA VAL A 297 8.47 8.06 -18.49
C VAL A 297 9.59 9.10 -18.42
N LYS A 298 10.78 8.73 -17.94
CA LYS A 298 11.99 9.60 -17.95
C LYS A 298 12.41 10.05 -19.34
N THR A 299 12.03 9.34 -20.41
CA THR A 299 12.31 9.78 -21.79
C THR A 299 11.34 10.87 -22.27
N ILE A 300 10.21 11.05 -21.58
CA ILE A 300 9.13 11.99 -21.93
C ILE A 300 9.20 13.24 -21.05
N VAL A 301 9.36 13.04 -19.74
CA VAL A 301 9.41 14.11 -18.73
C VAL A 301 10.51 13.85 -17.69
N PRO A 302 11.14 14.92 -17.15
CA PRO A 302 12.11 14.75 -16.05
C PRO A 302 11.43 14.11 -14.84
N ILE A 303 12.14 13.19 -14.14
CA ILE A 303 11.62 12.57 -12.92
C ILE A 303 11.68 13.55 -11.73
N ARG A 304 12.76 14.37 -11.65
CA ARG A 304 13.03 15.27 -10.52
C ARG A 304 12.86 16.71 -10.95
N VAL A 305 12.41 17.55 -10.03
CA VAL A 305 12.41 19.01 -10.17
C VAL A 305 13.84 19.55 -10.14
N ASP A 306 14.03 20.79 -10.56
CA ASP A 306 15.31 21.49 -10.41
C ASP A 306 15.62 21.78 -8.93
N SER A 307 16.86 22.16 -8.70
CA SER A 307 17.40 22.38 -7.37
C SER A 307 16.70 23.50 -6.59
N ASP A 308 16.30 24.55 -7.28
CA ASP A 308 15.69 25.73 -6.66
C ASP A 308 14.23 25.44 -6.30
N SER A 309 13.51 24.72 -7.16
CA SER A 309 12.16 24.23 -6.88
C SER A 309 12.10 23.30 -5.67
N GLU A 310 13.09 22.39 -5.49
CA GLU A 310 13.17 21.53 -4.31
C GLU A 310 13.45 22.32 -3.01
N GLU A 311 14.21 23.42 -3.10
CA GLU A 311 14.55 24.26 -1.95
C GLU A 311 13.38 25.15 -1.52
N ILE A 312 12.69 25.76 -2.50
CA ILE A 312 11.49 26.57 -2.28
C ILE A 312 10.33 25.75 -1.72
N GLY A 313 10.17 24.51 -2.20
CA GLY A 313 9.06 23.60 -1.91
C GLY A 313 8.11 23.48 -3.09
N LEU A 314 7.59 22.24 -3.31
CA LEU A 314 6.79 21.92 -4.50
C LEU A 314 5.40 22.55 -4.47
N ASP A 315 4.86 22.84 -3.29
CA ASP A 315 3.62 23.58 -3.10
C ASP A 315 3.69 24.96 -3.76
N GLN A 316 4.79 25.69 -3.56
CA GLN A 316 5.01 27.01 -4.17
C GLN A 316 5.49 26.90 -5.62
N SER A 317 6.51 26.07 -5.89
CA SER A 317 7.18 26.05 -7.21
C SER A 317 6.39 25.34 -8.29
N GLU A 318 5.64 24.28 -7.96
CA GLU A 318 4.86 23.50 -8.94
C GLU A 318 3.35 23.85 -8.93
N HIS A 319 2.81 24.32 -7.79
CA HIS A 319 1.35 24.53 -7.62
C HIS A 319 0.98 25.98 -7.28
N GLY A 320 1.94 26.85 -6.92
CA GLY A 320 1.68 28.25 -6.57
C GLY A 320 0.88 28.43 -5.28
N GLU A 321 0.91 27.45 -4.38
CA GLU A 321 0.16 27.42 -3.13
C GLU A 321 1.08 27.42 -1.91
N LYS A 322 0.54 27.83 -0.77
CA LYS A 322 1.22 27.77 0.55
C LYS A 322 0.28 27.16 1.57
N ALA A 323 0.83 26.30 2.44
CA ALA A 323 0.07 25.73 3.55
C ALA A 323 -0.37 26.78 4.58
N TYR A 324 0.45 27.79 4.80
CA TYR A 324 0.18 28.91 5.73
C TYR A 324 0.64 30.23 5.10
N ASP A 325 -0.16 31.28 5.24
CA ASP A 325 0.26 32.66 5.01
C ASP A 325 0.65 33.28 6.36
N LEU A 326 1.97 33.28 6.63
CA LEU A 326 2.52 33.82 7.88
C LEU A 326 2.79 35.34 7.78
N ASN A 327 2.49 35.97 6.65
CA ASN A 327 2.74 37.39 6.40
C ASN A 327 1.47 38.25 6.39
N SER A 328 0.30 37.67 6.71
CA SER A 328 -0.98 38.39 6.83
C SER A 328 -1.28 38.81 8.27
#